data_593d9984a554c6fe7999e0760a9b22b9
#
_entry.id   593d9984a554c6fe7999e0760a9b22b9
#
_cell.length_a   1.000
_cell.length_b   1.000
_cell.length_c   1.000
_cell.angle_alpha   90.00
_cell.angle_beta   90.00
_cell.angle_gamma   90.00
#
_symmetry.space_group_name_H-M   'P 1'
#
loop_
_entity.id
_entity.type
_entity.pdbx_description
1 polymer ?
#
loop_
_entity_poly.entity_id
_entity_poly.type
_entity_poly.pdbx_seq_one_letter_code
_entity_poly.pdbx_strand_id
1 'polypeptide(L)'
;MTNIKSVIEKSMKAIKNKGFKGQINVFSTESKNASFSNGKLEQLTEGEKGAVGIKVISPDGRTATASSNIFTEEGIMQAVEKAIEMIKYTEKDDANDISNDEEFTYIDWAFDTDTKDMDLHEVMNLAQELEKKAKSEDERIKFVRGAEYEVALTRIHFGNTNGLYKNALFTNAAGSISLAAIEGEDSSFGFDYQLSQSYRLIDIDRIVKDSVEMAVSGLKSEVLSSGRYDIVMSPFASSMFLGTLITPLSGENVYKGKSFLKDKLGEKVANSSVTLLHDPMNGSAPIIASFDNEGTNTSRFNVIENGNLKVFLHNIYSAKKLGAKPTGNSFASVESPNPSIGTINLHFIANKTRKDILN
;
A
#
# COMPACT_ATOMS: atom_id res chain seq x y z
N MET A 1 11.34 -6.43 25.38
CA MET A 1 11.00 -6.57 23.95
C MET A 1 11.76 -7.75 23.38
N THR A 2 11.07 -8.68 22.72
CA THR A 2 11.69 -9.81 22.03
C THR A 2 12.58 -9.28 20.92
N ASN A 3 13.82 -9.73 20.84
CA ASN A 3 14.71 -9.34 19.74
C ASN A 3 14.26 -10.07 18.45
N ILE A 4 13.39 -9.41 17.66
CA ILE A 4 12.79 -9.97 16.44
C ILE A 4 13.86 -10.49 15.47
N LYS A 5 14.99 -9.80 15.33
CA LYS A 5 16.10 -10.28 14.50
C LYS A 5 16.58 -11.67 14.94
N SER A 6 16.80 -11.87 16.25
CA SER A 6 17.23 -13.16 16.78
C SER A 6 16.17 -14.25 16.56
N VAL A 7 14.89 -13.92 16.65
CA VAL A 7 13.79 -14.87 16.38
C VAL A 7 13.77 -15.26 14.91
N ILE A 8 13.92 -14.30 13.99
CA ILE A 8 14.04 -14.56 12.55
C ILE A 8 15.23 -15.47 12.25
N GLU A 9 16.42 -15.17 12.80
CA GLU A 9 17.61 -15.98 12.61
C GLU A 9 17.42 -17.44 13.10
N LYS A 10 16.80 -17.63 14.28
CA LYS A 10 16.44 -18.96 14.79
C LYS A 10 15.46 -19.68 13.87
N SER A 11 14.45 -18.98 13.37
CA SER A 11 13.43 -19.53 12.47
C SER A 11 14.07 -19.97 11.14
N MET A 12 14.92 -19.13 10.56
CA MET A 12 15.65 -19.47 9.32
C MET A 12 16.58 -20.67 9.50
N LYS A 13 17.25 -20.76 10.65
CA LYS A 13 18.07 -21.93 10.99
C LYS A 13 17.21 -23.20 11.12
N ALA A 14 16.04 -23.12 11.73
CA ALA A 14 15.11 -24.24 11.85
C ALA A 14 14.62 -24.74 10.48
N ILE A 15 14.23 -23.83 9.58
CA ILE A 15 13.84 -24.14 8.20
C ILE A 15 15.01 -24.82 7.46
N LYS A 16 16.20 -24.24 7.52
CA LYS A 16 17.40 -24.74 6.84
C LYS A 16 17.83 -26.13 7.35
N ASN A 17 17.73 -26.38 8.65
CA ASN A 17 18.07 -27.69 9.24
C ASN A 17 17.13 -28.81 8.78
N LYS A 18 15.92 -28.49 8.35
CA LYS A 18 14.95 -29.42 7.74
C LYS A 18 15.15 -29.56 6.21
N GLY A 19 16.17 -28.91 5.63
CA GLY A 19 16.50 -28.99 4.21
C GLY A 19 15.67 -28.08 3.31
N PHE A 20 14.95 -27.12 3.86
CA PHE A 20 14.10 -26.20 3.10
C PHE A 20 14.78 -24.83 2.90
N LYS A 21 14.42 -24.14 1.80
CA LYS A 21 14.55 -22.69 1.70
C LYS A 21 13.33 -22.04 2.35
N GLY A 22 13.47 -20.81 2.82
CA GLY A 22 12.33 -20.07 3.33
C GLY A 22 12.62 -18.60 3.59
N GLN A 23 11.55 -17.85 3.74
CA GLN A 23 11.56 -16.44 4.11
C GLN A 23 10.48 -16.13 5.13
N ILE A 24 10.69 -15.08 5.88
CA ILE A 24 9.77 -14.57 6.90
C ILE A 24 9.64 -13.05 6.77
N ASN A 25 8.41 -12.58 6.87
CA ASN A 25 8.07 -11.19 7.10
C ASN A 25 7.44 -11.07 8.49
N VAL A 26 7.88 -10.09 9.27
CA VAL A 26 7.26 -9.74 10.54
C VAL A 26 6.88 -8.26 10.48
N PHE A 27 5.62 -7.98 10.71
CA PHE A 27 5.06 -6.64 10.75
C PHE A 27 4.61 -6.32 12.15
N SER A 28 4.84 -5.09 12.60
CA SER A 28 4.08 -4.53 13.72
C SER A 28 3.74 -3.07 13.43
N THR A 29 2.53 -2.66 13.82
CA THR A 29 2.04 -1.29 13.69
C THR A 29 1.43 -0.86 15.03
N GLU A 30 2.06 0.10 15.67
CA GLU A 30 1.48 0.84 16.78
C GLU A 30 0.69 2.01 16.19
N SER A 31 -0.57 2.17 16.55
CA SER A 31 -1.41 3.27 16.05
C SER A 31 -2.25 3.90 17.15
N LYS A 32 -2.56 5.19 16.93
CA LYS A 32 -3.53 5.98 17.69
C LYS A 32 -4.52 6.55 16.68
N ASN A 33 -5.79 6.31 16.91
CA ASN A 33 -6.88 6.72 16.02
C ASN A 33 -8.02 7.35 16.80
N ALA A 34 -8.61 8.39 16.23
CA ALA A 34 -9.85 9.00 16.70
C ALA A 34 -10.79 9.25 15.52
N SER A 35 -12.08 9.01 15.73
CA SER A 35 -13.13 9.26 14.76
C SER A 35 -14.33 9.98 15.39
N PHE A 36 -14.81 11.01 14.72
CA PHE A 36 -16.01 11.75 15.09
C PHE A 36 -17.09 11.62 14.03
N SER A 37 -18.35 11.58 14.47
CA SER A 37 -19.53 11.61 13.62
C SER A 37 -20.60 12.49 14.25
N ASN A 38 -21.03 13.54 13.55
CA ASN A 38 -22.07 14.49 13.98
C ASN A 38 -21.89 15.06 15.39
N GLY A 39 -20.62 15.40 15.75
CA GLY A 39 -20.25 15.98 17.04
C GLY A 39 -20.02 14.95 18.15
N LYS A 40 -20.11 13.65 17.85
CA LYS A 40 -19.90 12.58 18.81
C LYS A 40 -18.59 11.84 18.51
N LEU A 41 -17.83 11.57 19.53
CA LEU A 41 -16.70 10.66 19.45
C LEU A 41 -17.23 9.23 19.26
N GLU A 42 -16.94 8.62 18.11
CA GLU A 42 -17.38 7.26 17.77
C GLU A 42 -16.27 6.25 18.12
N GLN A 43 -15.01 6.63 17.90
CA GLN A 43 -13.87 5.76 18.15
C GLN A 43 -12.71 6.54 18.74
N LEU A 44 -12.06 5.93 19.71
CA LEU A 44 -10.79 6.38 20.27
C LEU A 44 -9.98 5.14 20.64
N THR A 45 -8.91 4.88 19.89
CA THR A 45 -8.12 3.66 20.07
C THR A 45 -6.63 3.95 20.07
N GLU A 46 -5.93 3.22 20.91
CA GLU A 46 -4.48 3.12 20.91
C GLU A 46 -4.11 1.65 21.06
N GLY A 47 -3.21 1.15 20.24
CA GLY A 47 -2.82 -0.25 20.31
C GLY A 47 -1.74 -0.64 19.33
N GLU A 48 -1.26 -1.86 19.47
CA GLU A 48 -0.32 -2.50 18.55
C GLU A 48 -0.98 -3.72 17.92
N LYS A 49 -0.85 -3.83 16.60
CA LYS A 49 -1.19 -5.04 15.83
C LYS A 49 0.06 -5.56 15.14
N GLY A 50 0.16 -6.87 15.01
CA GLY A 50 1.28 -7.49 14.31
C GLY A 50 0.85 -8.71 13.51
N ALA A 51 1.68 -9.07 12.56
CA ALA A 51 1.47 -10.25 11.73
C ALA A 51 2.80 -10.84 11.25
N VAL A 52 2.76 -12.12 10.97
CA VAL A 52 3.90 -12.88 10.45
C VAL A 52 3.45 -13.59 9.18
N GLY A 53 4.23 -13.46 8.11
CA GLY A 53 4.10 -14.24 6.88
C GLY A 53 5.31 -15.14 6.71
N ILE A 54 5.09 -16.42 6.49
CA ILE A 54 6.12 -17.44 6.28
C ILE A 54 5.93 -18.04 4.89
N LYS A 55 7.00 -18.16 4.12
CA LYS A 55 7.07 -18.96 2.90
C LYS A 55 8.19 -19.96 3.05
N VAL A 56 7.91 -21.22 2.75
CA VAL A 56 8.90 -22.31 2.71
C VAL A 56 8.89 -22.98 1.35
N ILE A 57 10.06 -23.45 0.92
CA ILE A 57 10.26 -24.10 -0.39
C ILE A 57 11.09 -25.35 -0.17
N SER A 58 10.56 -26.49 -0.62
CA SER A 58 11.28 -27.76 -0.57
C SER A 58 12.35 -27.85 -1.66
N PRO A 59 13.33 -28.78 -1.52
CA PRO A 59 14.36 -29.00 -2.55
C PRO A 59 13.82 -29.39 -3.93
N ASP A 60 12.62 -29.95 -3.98
CA ASP A 60 11.92 -30.32 -5.22
C ASP A 60 10.97 -29.24 -5.76
N GLY A 61 11.06 -28.00 -5.24
CA GLY A 61 10.33 -26.82 -5.76
C GLY A 61 8.90 -26.64 -5.24
N ARG A 62 8.41 -27.49 -4.32
CA ARG A 62 7.10 -27.25 -3.68
C ARG A 62 7.18 -26.03 -2.76
N THR A 63 6.13 -25.23 -2.72
CA THR A 63 6.07 -24.07 -1.84
C THR A 63 4.81 -24.10 -0.98
N ALA A 64 4.95 -23.68 0.27
CA ALA A 64 3.80 -23.45 1.15
C ALA A 64 3.99 -22.15 1.93
N THR A 65 2.88 -21.51 2.25
CA THR A 65 2.83 -20.30 3.06
C THR A 65 2.00 -20.52 4.30
N ALA A 66 2.36 -19.84 5.38
CA ALA A 66 1.54 -19.72 6.58
C ALA A 66 1.58 -18.28 7.07
N SER A 67 0.57 -17.88 7.83
CA SER A 67 0.51 -16.59 8.50
C SER A 67 0.00 -16.73 9.91
N SER A 68 0.38 -15.76 10.76
CA SER A 68 -0.08 -15.67 12.15
C SER A 68 -0.16 -14.20 12.55
N ASN A 69 -1.11 -13.86 13.39
CA ASN A 69 -1.16 -12.58 14.10
C ASN A 69 -0.42 -12.63 15.46
N ILE A 70 0.16 -13.77 15.81
CA ILE A 70 0.99 -13.96 17.01
C ILE A 70 2.45 -13.82 16.58
N PHE A 71 3.04 -12.65 16.84
CA PHE A 71 4.42 -12.32 16.47
C PHE A 71 5.41 -12.47 17.62
N THR A 72 5.09 -13.35 18.58
CA THR A 72 6.03 -13.85 19.59
C THR A 72 6.92 -14.95 19.01
N GLU A 73 8.05 -15.27 19.68
CA GLU A 73 8.94 -16.36 19.24
C GLU A 73 8.18 -17.68 19.06
N GLU A 74 7.30 -18.02 19.98
CA GLU A 74 6.49 -19.25 19.93
C GLU A 74 5.51 -19.24 18.74
N GLY A 75 4.76 -18.14 18.54
CA GLY A 75 3.81 -18.01 17.44
C GLY A 75 4.48 -18.05 16.06
N ILE A 76 5.66 -17.45 15.95
CA ILE A 76 6.48 -17.50 14.73
C ILE A 76 6.91 -18.94 14.44
N MET A 77 7.43 -19.66 15.44
CA MET A 77 7.88 -21.04 15.29
C MET A 77 6.71 -21.98 14.93
N GLN A 78 5.52 -21.79 15.52
CA GLN A 78 4.31 -22.54 15.15
C GLN A 78 3.91 -22.30 13.68
N ALA A 79 3.99 -21.06 13.21
CA ALA A 79 3.72 -20.73 11.81
C ALA A 79 4.73 -21.37 10.85
N VAL A 80 6.03 -21.42 11.24
CA VAL A 80 7.07 -22.14 10.48
C VAL A 80 6.75 -23.63 10.37
N GLU A 81 6.42 -24.27 11.47
CA GLU A 81 6.08 -25.70 11.48
C GLU A 81 4.86 -25.98 10.60
N LYS A 82 3.81 -25.16 10.71
CA LYS A 82 2.63 -25.27 9.88
C LYS A 82 2.93 -25.13 8.39
N ALA A 83 3.77 -24.17 8.01
CA ALA A 83 4.18 -23.99 6.62
C ALA A 83 4.92 -25.23 6.09
N ILE A 84 5.82 -25.79 6.89
CA ILE A 84 6.58 -27.00 6.53
C ILE A 84 5.65 -28.22 6.38
N GLU A 85 4.67 -28.37 7.26
CA GLU A 85 3.70 -29.47 7.17
C GLU A 85 2.82 -29.39 5.91
N MET A 86 2.50 -28.17 5.47
CA MET A 86 1.65 -27.93 4.29
C MET A 86 2.36 -28.24 2.97
N ILE A 87 3.68 -28.27 2.91
CA ILE A 87 4.45 -28.52 1.68
C ILE A 87 4.05 -29.82 0.96
N LYS A 88 3.74 -30.86 1.71
CA LYS A 88 3.36 -32.18 1.14
C LYS A 88 2.08 -32.14 0.30
N TYR A 89 1.25 -31.11 0.48
CA TYR A 89 -0.02 -30.94 -0.23
C TYR A 89 0.06 -30.01 -1.44
N THR A 90 1.26 -29.49 -1.76
CA THR A 90 1.46 -28.54 -2.84
C THR A 90 2.14 -29.17 -4.04
N GLU A 91 2.01 -28.56 -5.21
CA GLU A 91 2.61 -29.05 -6.43
C GLU A 91 4.07 -28.56 -6.57
N LYS A 92 4.86 -29.30 -7.34
CA LYS A 92 6.24 -28.94 -7.67
C LYS A 92 6.24 -27.82 -8.71
N ASP A 93 7.08 -26.83 -8.46
CA ASP A 93 7.32 -25.76 -9.43
C ASP A 93 8.74 -25.18 -9.23
N ASP A 94 9.61 -25.41 -10.20
CA ASP A 94 11.00 -24.97 -10.17
C ASP A 94 11.18 -23.44 -10.25
N ALA A 95 10.10 -22.71 -10.50
CA ALA A 95 10.12 -21.24 -10.45
C ALA A 95 10.06 -20.68 -9.03
N ASN A 96 9.70 -21.48 -8.03
CA ASN A 96 9.74 -21.05 -6.64
C ASN A 96 11.16 -20.83 -6.16
N ASP A 97 11.44 -19.65 -5.62
CA ASP A 97 12.75 -19.29 -5.06
C ASP A 97 12.62 -18.17 -4.01
N ILE A 98 13.75 -17.81 -3.40
CA ILE A 98 13.91 -16.70 -2.46
C ILE A 98 15.01 -15.75 -2.93
N SER A 99 14.99 -14.51 -2.48
CA SER A 99 15.94 -13.47 -2.87
C SER A 99 17.38 -13.79 -2.45
N ASN A 100 18.33 -13.38 -3.30
CA ASN A 100 19.78 -13.30 -3.02
C ASN A 100 20.27 -11.85 -3.02
N ASP A 101 19.37 -10.87 -2.97
CA ASP A 101 19.68 -9.45 -3.12
C ASP A 101 20.24 -8.89 -1.81
N GLU A 102 21.55 -8.92 -1.66
CA GLU A 102 22.28 -8.52 -0.44
C GLU A 102 22.33 -7.00 -0.26
N GLU A 103 22.24 -6.21 -1.35
CA GLU A 103 22.25 -4.77 -1.27
C GLU A 103 21.00 -4.26 -0.55
N PHE A 104 21.17 -3.22 0.25
CA PHE A 104 20.07 -2.64 1.03
C PHE A 104 20.34 -1.15 1.28
N THR A 105 19.37 -0.33 0.91
CA THR A 105 19.36 1.09 1.24
C THR A 105 18.49 1.33 2.47
N TYR A 106 19.11 1.74 3.57
CA TYR A 106 18.38 2.16 4.77
C TYR A 106 17.72 3.51 4.53
N ILE A 107 16.44 3.63 4.90
CA ILE A 107 15.66 4.85 4.78
C ILE A 107 15.40 5.38 6.19
N ASP A 108 16.03 6.49 6.56
CA ASP A 108 15.87 7.15 7.86
C ASP A 108 14.90 8.35 7.84
N TRP A 109 14.70 8.96 6.67
CA TRP A 109 13.81 10.12 6.53
C TRP A 109 12.31 9.79 6.53
N ALA A 110 11.94 8.52 6.48
CA ALA A 110 10.55 8.07 6.58
C ALA A 110 10.05 8.01 8.04
N PHE A 111 10.85 8.45 8.99
CA PHE A 111 10.54 8.43 10.42
C PHE A 111 10.50 9.85 10.98
N ASP A 112 9.37 10.22 11.56
CA ASP A 112 9.16 11.49 12.27
C ASP A 112 8.86 11.21 13.75
N THR A 113 9.78 11.65 14.62
CA THR A 113 9.67 11.46 16.08
C THR A 113 8.40 12.10 16.64
N ASP A 114 8.04 13.30 16.16
CA ASP A 114 6.89 14.02 16.70
C ASP A 114 5.57 13.34 16.32
N THR A 115 5.49 12.74 15.12
CA THR A 115 4.33 11.91 14.72
C THR A 115 4.23 10.66 15.60
N LYS A 116 5.35 9.98 15.85
CA LYS A 116 5.38 8.82 16.74
C LYS A 116 4.95 9.16 18.16
N ASP A 117 5.44 10.28 18.69
CA ASP A 117 5.25 10.64 20.10
C ASP A 117 3.95 11.45 20.36
N MET A 118 3.18 11.77 19.30
CA MET A 118 1.87 12.44 19.42
C MET A 118 0.97 11.68 20.39
N ASP A 119 0.36 12.38 21.31
CA ASP A 119 -0.54 11.77 22.29
C ASP A 119 -1.95 11.53 21.71
N LEU A 120 -2.72 10.66 22.36
CA LEU A 120 -4.06 10.29 21.92
C LEU A 120 -5.04 11.47 21.97
N HIS A 121 -4.83 12.45 22.88
CA HIS A 121 -5.64 13.66 22.97
C HIS A 121 -5.39 14.60 21.77
N GLU A 122 -4.15 14.71 21.31
CA GLU A 122 -3.81 15.49 20.13
C GLU A 122 -4.47 14.90 18.87
N VAL A 123 -4.40 13.56 18.70
CA VAL A 123 -5.08 12.85 17.62
C VAL A 123 -6.60 13.10 17.65
N MET A 124 -7.21 13.03 18.83
CA MET A 124 -8.63 13.32 19.03
C MET A 124 -8.97 14.76 18.65
N ASN A 125 -8.15 15.73 19.03
CA ASN A 125 -8.37 17.13 18.71
C ASN A 125 -8.33 17.40 17.20
N LEU A 126 -7.39 16.78 16.49
CA LEU A 126 -7.27 16.90 15.02
C LEU A 126 -8.48 16.28 14.29
N ALA A 127 -8.97 15.13 14.73
CA ALA A 127 -10.19 14.53 14.20
C ALA A 127 -11.42 15.42 14.45
N GLN A 128 -11.53 16.01 15.65
CA GLN A 128 -12.60 16.95 15.97
C GLN A 128 -12.50 18.26 15.16
N GLU A 129 -11.28 18.73 14.89
CA GLU A 129 -11.04 19.92 14.07
C GLU A 129 -11.52 19.70 12.62
N LEU A 130 -11.22 18.54 12.00
CA LEU A 130 -11.76 18.17 10.68
C LEU A 130 -13.28 18.31 10.65
N GLU A 131 -13.98 17.75 11.63
CA GLU A 131 -15.44 17.81 11.68
C GLU A 131 -15.97 19.24 11.85
N LYS A 132 -15.40 19.99 12.79
CA LYS A 132 -15.85 21.37 13.07
C LYS A 132 -15.65 22.29 11.86
N LYS A 133 -14.49 22.22 11.22
CA LYS A 133 -14.19 23.02 10.02
C LYS A 133 -15.15 22.67 8.87
N ALA A 134 -15.41 21.39 8.63
CA ALA A 134 -16.32 20.97 7.56
C ALA A 134 -17.76 21.48 7.76
N LYS A 135 -18.27 21.45 8.99
CA LYS A 135 -19.60 21.99 9.33
C LYS A 135 -19.70 23.51 9.20
N SER A 136 -18.57 24.22 9.34
CA SER A 136 -18.53 25.68 9.22
C SER A 136 -18.24 26.18 7.81
N GLU A 137 -17.73 25.31 6.91
CA GLU A 137 -17.30 25.67 5.56
C GLU A 137 -18.50 26.00 4.64
N ASP A 138 -19.59 25.23 4.74
CA ASP A 138 -20.80 25.45 3.94
C ASP A 138 -22.05 25.02 4.72
N GLU A 139 -23.09 25.88 4.76
CA GLU A 139 -24.34 25.64 5.48
C GLU A 139 -25.13 24.41 5.00
N ARG A 140 -24.87 23.96 3.76
CA ARG A 140 -25.48 22.76 3.17
C ARG A 140 -24.88 21.45 3.72
N ILE A 141 -23.74 21.50 4.40
CA ILE A 141 -23.18 20.34 5.06
C ILE A 141 -23.99 20.00 6.31
N LYS A 142 -24.89 19.05 6.19
CA LYS A 142 -25.83 18.65 7.26
C LYS A 142 -25.31 17.48 8.08
N PHE A 143 -24.50 16.61 7.47
CA PHE A 143 -23.98 15.41 8.14
C PHE A 143 -22.49 15.24 7.85
N VAL A 144 -21.72 15.02 8.92
CA VAL A 144 -20.39 14.46 8.85
C VAL A 144 -20.48 12.99 9.27
N ARG A 145 -20.34 12.08 8.30
CA ARG A 145 -20.44 10.64 8.53
C ARG A 145 -19.24 10.08 9.28
N GLY A 146 -18.07 10.68 9.04
CA GLY A 146 -16.85 10.33 9.73
C GLY A 146 -15.79 11.40 9.46
N ALA A 147 -15.17 11.90 10.53
CA ALA A 147 -13.96 12.70 10.51
C ALA A 147 -12.93 11.94 11.34
N GLU A 148 -11.88 11.47 10.69
CA GLU A 148 -10.93 10.52 11.28
C GLU A 148 -9.52 11.07 11.19
N TYR A 149 -8.76 10.86 12.26
CA TYR A 149 -7.33 11.13 12.28
C TYR A 149 -6.59 9.97 12.92
N GLU A 150 -5.50 9.55 12.27
CA GLU A 150 -4.65 8.45 12.73
C GLU A 150 -3.18 8.84 12.65
N VAL A 151 -2.41 8.40 13.64
CA VAL A 151 -0.95 8.34 13.56
C VAL A 151 -0.49 6.91 13.83
N ALA A 152 0.53 6.47 13.11
CA ALA A 152 1.04 5.11 13.22
C ALA A 152 2.56 5.05 13.11
N LEU A 153 3.13 4.06 13.79
CA LEU A 153 4.51 3.63 13.66
C LEU A 153 4.54 2.19 13.18
N THR A 154 5.09 1.97 12.00
CA THR A 154 5.18 0.64 11.40
C THR A 154 6.62 0.15 11.38
N ARG A 155 6.82 -1.09 11.79
CA ARG A 155 8.08 -1.84 11.71
C ARG A 155 7.90 -3.04 10.79
N ILE A 156 8.83 -3.20 9.87
CA ILE A 156 8.90 -4.35 8.98
C ILE A 156 10.25 -5.03 9.19
N HIS A 157 10.23 -6.33 9.37
CA HIS A 157 11.43 -7.15 9.41
C HIS A 157 11.28 -8.28 8.39
N PHE A 158 12.30 -8.46 7.58
CA PHE A 158 12.42 -9.52 6.60
C PHE A 158 13.66 -10.36 6.89
N GLY A 159 13.57 -11.67 6.71
CA GLY A 159 14.73 -12.55 6.71
C GLY A 159 14.50 -13.78 5.86
N ASN A 160 15.59 -14.38 5.34
CA ASN A 160 15.51 -15.60 4.58
C ASN A 160 16.68 -16.57 4.86
N THR A 161 16.56 -17.79 4.38
CA THR A 161 17.58 -18.86 4.59
C THR A 161 18.86 -18.64 3.81
N ASN A 162 18.96 -17.66 2.90
CA ASN A 162 20.21 -17.25 2.26
C ASN A 162 21.03 -16.31 3.17
N GLY A 163 20.51 -15.96 4.35
CA GLY A 163 21.19 -15.11 5.33
C GLY A 163 20.82 -13.63 5.21
N LEU A 164 19.89 -13.26 4.33
CA LEU A 164 19.42 -11.88 4.24
C LEU A 164 18.61 -11.51 5.49
N TYR A 165 18.87 -10.30 5.99
CA TYR A 165 18.04 -9.65 6.97
C TYR A 165 17.89 -8.16 6.58
N LYS A 166 16.66 -7.72 6.40
CA LYS A 166 16.32 -6.33 6.07
C LYS A 166 15.26 -5.83 7.05
N ASN A 167 15.28 -4.55 7.36
CA ASN A 167 14.25 -3.95 8.21
C ASN A 167 13.92 -2.53 7.76
N ALA A 168 12.69 -2.11 8.00
CA ALA A 168 12.23 -0.75 7.78
C ALA A 168 11.44 -0.25 8.99
N LEU A 169 11.54 1.03 9.25
CA LEU A 169 10.83 1.76 10.28
C LEU A 169 10.30 3.05 9.67
N PHE A 170 9.01 3.29 9.77
CA PHE A 170 8.41 4.52 9.26
C PHE A 170 7.19 4.94 10.07
N THR A 171 6.93 6.23 10.08
CA THR A 171 5.72 6.83 10.65
C THR A 171 4.74 7.20 9.55
N ASN A 172 3.46 7.22 9.90
CA ASN A 172 2.41 7.76 9.07
C ASN A 172 1.45 8.60 9.90
N ALA A 173 0.92 9.63 9.28
CA ALA A 173 -0.25 10.36 9.73
C ALA A 173 -1.29 10.37 8.61
N ALA A 174 -2.55 10.21 8.96
CA ALA A 174 -3.67 10.24 8.02
C ALA A 174 -4.82 11.08 8.59
N GLY A 175 -5.34 11.99 7.77
CA GLY A 175 -6.59 12.68 8.04
C GLY A 175 -7.60 12.36 6.94
N SER A 176 -8.84 12.06 7.30
CA SER A 176 -9.91 11.81 6.34
C SER A 176 -11.24 12.35 6.82
N ILE A 177 -12.10 12.72 5.88
CA ILE A 177 -13.47 13.13 6.18
C ILE A 177 -14.43 12.61 5.12
N SER A 178 -15.60 12.21 5.57
CA SER A 178 -16.75 11.87 4.73
C SER A 178 -17.98 12.61 5.22
N LEU A 179 -18.69 13.28 4.32
CA LEU A 179 -19.78 14.19 4.64
C LEU A 179 -20.88 14.18 3.58
N ALA A 180 -22.03 14.76 3.92
CA ALA A 180 -23.14 14.94 2.98
C ALA A 180 -23.64 16.38 3.01
N ALA A 181 -23.78 16.95 1.81
CA ALA A 181 -24.50 18.19 1.55
C ALA A 181 -25.97 17.88 1.26
N ILE A 182 -26.88 18.73 1.75
CA ILE A 182 -28.33 18.64 1.52
C ILE A 182 -28.88 20.02 1.16
N GLU A 183 -29.63 20.07 0.06
CA GLU A 183 -30.36 21.27 -0.37
C GLU A 183 -31.79 20.88 -0.83
N GLY A 184 -32.80 21.20 0.01
CA GLY A 184 -34.15 20.71 -0.22
C GLY A 184 -34.28 19.21 -0.10
N GLU A 185 -34.73 18.55 -1.16
CA GLU A 185 -34.85 17.10 -1.25
C GLU A 185 -33.58 16.42 -1.84
N ASP A 186 -32.65 17.23 -2.33
CA ASP A 186 -31.43 16.73 -2.96
C ASP A 186 -30.30 16.54 -1.94
N SER A 187 -29.48 15.53 -2.18
CA SER A 187 -28.34 15.21 -1.33
C SER A 187 -27.16 14.71 -2.14
N SER A 188 -25.97 15.10 -1.75
CA SER A 188 -24.74 14.64 -2.36
C SER A 188 -23.67 14.34 -1.32
N PHE A 189 -22.75 13.48 -1.69
CA PHE A 189 -21.69 12.96 -0.83
C PHE A 189 -20.34 13.56 -1.22
N GLY A 190 -19.53 13.90 -0.21
CA GLY A 190 -18.16 14.34 -0.37
C GLY A 190 -17.20 13.54 0.54
N PHE A 191 -16.02 13.36 0.04
CA PHE A 191 -14.96 12.64 0.73
C PHE A 191 -13.59 13.16 0.27
N ASP A 192 -12.69 13.37 1.22
CA ASP A 192 -11.27 13.54 0.92
C ASP A 192 -10.40 13.00 2.04
N TYR A 193 -9.13 12.75 1.73
CA TYR A 193 -8.14 12.29 2.69
C TYR A 193 -6.74 12.74 2.30
N GLN A 194 -5.86 12.71 3.28
CA GLN A 194 -4.42 12.82 3.06
C GLN A 194 -3.68 11.85 3.94
N LEU A 195 -2.66 11.23 3.39
CA LEU A 195 -1.69 10.38 4.07
C LEU A 195 -0.31 11.00 3.92
N SER A 196 0.48 11.03 4.97
CA SER A 196 1.87 11.52 4.96
C SER A 196 2.73 10.78 5.97
N GLN A 197 4.05 10.96 5.89
CA GLN A 197 5.00 10.43 6.86
C GLN A 197 5.01 11.22 8.17
N SER A 198 4.60 12.50 8.13
CA SER A 198 4.54 13.40 9.27
C SER A 198 3.17 14.07 9.37
N TYR A 199 2.67 14.18 10.59
CA TYR A 199 1.40 14.87 10.87
C TYR A 199 1.41 16.34 10.45
N ARG A 200 2.59 16.99 10.46
CA ARG A 200 2.74 18.40 10.05
C ARG A 200 2.50 18.63 8.56
N LEU A 201 2.53 17.57 7.77
CA LEU A 201 2.27 17.63 6.33
C LEU A 201 0.82 17.36 5.99
N ILE A 202 -0.04 17.04 6.96
CA ILE A 202 -1.48 16.88 6.77
C ILE A 202 -2.13 18.25 6.73
N ASP A 203 -2.70 18.59 5.60
CA ASP A 203 -3.43 19.85 5.35
C ASP A 203 -4.94 19.65 5.58
N ILE A 204 -5.36 19.88 6.83
CA ILE A 204 -6.76 19.76 7.25
C ILE A 204 -7.67 20.70 6.45
N ASP A 205 -7.22 21.93 6.16
CA ASP A 205 -8.03 22.91 5.44
C ASP A 205 -8.27 22.45 3.99
N ARG A 206 -7.27 21.87 3.33
CA ARG A 206 -7.41 21.27 2.01
C ARG A 206 -8.40 20.09 2.04
N ILE A 207 -8.23 19.15 2.98
CA ILE A 207 -9.12 17.98 3.11
C ILE A 207 -10.58 18.42 3.27
N VAL A 208 -10.83 19.39 4.13
CA VAL A 208 -12.16 19.96 4.36
C VAL A 208 -12.70 20.61 3.10
N LYS A 209 -11.92 21.52 2.50
CA LYS A 209 -12.34 22.26 1.30
C LYS A 209 -12.68 21.32 0.15
N ASP A 210 -11.79 20.37 -0.17
CA ASP A 210 -11.97 19.47 -1.31
C ASP A 210 -13.18 18.52 -1.10
N SER A 211 -13.40 18.05 0.13
CA SER A 211 -14.56 17.21 0.46
C SER A 211 -15.88 17.98 0.39
N VAL A 212 -15.90 19.21 0.89
CA VAL A 212 -17.09 20.09 0.83
C VAL A 212 -17.40 20.50 -0.62
N GLU A 213 -16.38 20.90 -1.40
CA GLU A 213 -16.53 21.21 -2.82
C GLU A 213 -17.10 20.01 -3.60
N MET A 214 -16.61 18.78 -3.32
CA MET A 214 -17.15 17.57 -3.91
C MET A 214 -18.63 17.38 -3.59
N ALA A 215 -19.04 17.47 -2.33
CA ALA A 215 -20.43 17.29 -1.92
C ALA A 215 -21.34 18.36 -2.50
N VAL A 216 -20.94 19.61 -2.45
CA VAL A 216 -21.73 20.75 -2.91
C VAL A 216 -21.88 20.76 -4.43
N SER A 217 -20.81 20.47 -5.18
CA SER A 217 -20.85 20.38 -6.64
C SER A 217 -21.70 19.21 -7.16
N GLY A 218 -21.87 18.17 -6.34
CA GLY A 218 -22.73 17.03 -6.66
C GLY A 218 -24.24 17.29 -6.48
N LEU A 219 -24.63 18.37 -5.80
CA LEU A 219 -26.04 18.78 -5.70
C LEU A 219 -26.57 19.20 -7.07
N LYS A 220 -27.84 18.90 -7.32
CA LYS A 220 -28.55 19.20 -8.58
C LYS A 220 -27.90 18.56 -9.80
N SER A 221 -27.23 17.42 -9.59
CA SER A 221 -26.63 16.64 -10.67
C SER A 221 -27.72 16.06 -11.59
N GLU A 222 -27.49 16.15 -12.89
CA GLU A 222 -28.36 15.56 -13.89
C GLU A 222 -27.83 14.22 -14.38
N VAL A 223 -28.73 13.30 -14.71
CA VAL A 223 -28.37 12.03 -15.33
C VAL A 223 -28.01 12.25 -16.80
N LEU A 224 -26.77 11.96 -17.17
CA LEU A 224 -26.32 12.06 -18.54
C LEU A 224 -26.92 10.94 -19.40
N SER A 225 -27.33 11.27 -20.64
CA SER A 225 -27.73 10.26 -21.62
C SER A 225 -26.53 9.38 -22.01
N SER A 226 -26.82 8.15 -22.47
CA SER A 226 -25.76 7.28 -23.01
C SER A 226 -25.11 7.95 -24.23
N GLY A 227 -23.78 7.99 -24.24
CA GLY A 227 -23.01 8.67 -25.28
C GLY A 227 -21.50 8.52 -25.12
N ARG A 228 -20.77 9.19 -25.99
CA ARG A 228 -19.30 9.35 -25.87
C ARG A 228 -19.04 10.75 -25.33
N TYR A 229 -18.23 10.82 -24.28
CA TYR A 229 -17.89 12.05 -23.60
C TYR A 229 -16.37 12.14 -23.42
N ASP A 230 -15.83 13.33 -23.50
CA ASP A 230 -14.50 13.63 -23.01
C ASP A 230 -14.57 13.76 -21.48
N ILE A 231 -13.68 13.08 -20.78
CA ILE A 231 -13.69 12.98 -19.33
C ILE A 231 -12.41 13.60 -18.77
N VAL A 232 -12.56 14.55 -17.85
CA VAL A 232 -11.48 15.05 -16.98
C VAL A 232 -11.64 14.40 -15.62
N MET A 233 -10.68 13.55 -15.26
CA MET A 233 -10.69 12.86 -13.96
C MET A 233 -10.07 13.75 -12.88
N SER A 234 -10.70 13.80 -11.71
CA SER A 234 -10.08 14.37 -10.51
C SER A 234 -8.82 13.55 -10.11
N PRO A 235 -7.91 14.09 -9.30
CA PRO A 235 -6.77 13.31 -8.77
C PRO A 235 -7.19 12.02 -8.08
N PHE A 236 -8.28 12.06 -7.29
CA PHE A 236 -8.84 10.87 -6.64
C PHE A 236 -9.33 9.83 -7.65
N ALA A 237 -10.15 10.22 -8.63
CA ALA A 237 -10.63 9.31 -9.66
C ALA A 237 -9.48 8.73 -10.50
N SER A 238 -8.44 9.54 -10.81
CA SER A 238 -7.24 9.10 -11.50
C SER A 238 -6.46 8.06 -10.70
N SER A 239 -6.32 8.24 -9.38
CA SER A 239 -5.63 7.27 -8.51
C SER A 239 -6.38 5.93 -8.44
N MET A 240 -7.71 5.97 -8.34
CA MET A 240 -8.56 4.77 -8.39
C MET A 240 -8.41 4.03 -9.73
N PHE A 241 -8.39 4.77 -10.85
CA PHE A 241 -8.16 4.20 -12.17
C PHE A 241 -6.77 3.56 -12.28
N LEU A 242 -5.71 4.22 -11.80
CA LEU A 242 -4.35 3.66 -11.76
C LEU A 242 -4.29 2.35 -10.97
N GLY A 243 -5.00 2.26 -9.86
CA GLY A 243 -5.09 1.03 -9.06
C GLY A 243 -5.59 -0.17 -9.88
N THR A 244 -6.50 0.05 -10.85
CA THR A 244 -7.01 -1.02 -11.72
C THR A 244 -5.97 -1.55 -12.70
N LEU A 245 -4.96 -0.73 -13.05
CA LEU A 245 -3.90 -1.11 -14.00
C LEU A 245 -2.87 -2.07 -13.38
N ILE A 246 -2.80 -2.20 -12.06
CA ILE A 246 -1.87 -3.13 -11.39
C ILE A 246 -2.16 -4.57 -11.84
N THR A 247 -3.42 -4.94 -11.94
CA THR A 247 -3.82 -6.30 -12.37
C THR A 247 -3.29 -6.69 -13.75
N PRO A 248 -3.49 -5.94 -14.83
CA PRO A 248 -2.93 -6.28 -16.13
C PRO A 248 -1.42 -6.09 -16.23
N LEU A 249 -0.80 -5.27 -15.37
CA LEU A 249 0.65 -5.08 -15.31
C LEU A 249 1.36 -6.16 -14.50
N SER A 250 0.63 -6.98 -13.74
CA SER A 250 1.20 -8.06 -12.93
C SER A 250 1.77 -9.18 -13.82
N GLY A 251 3.06 -9.45 -13.66
CA GLY A 251 3.76 -10.55 -14.35
C GLY A 251 3.13 -11.92 -14.08
N GLU A 252 2.53 -12.12 -12.91
CA GLU A 252 1.79 -13.35 -12.59
C GLU A 252 0.53 -13.49 -13.44
N ASN A 253 -0.23 -12.41 -13.64
CA ASN A 253 -1.41 -12.41 -14.52
C ASN A 253 -1.02 -12.55 -15.99
N VAL A 254 0.12 -11.99 -16.40
CA VAL A 254 0.69 -12.19 -17.75
C VAL A 254 1.02 -13.66 -17.95
N TYR A 255 1.74 -14.29 -17.02
CA TYR A 255 2.07 -15.72 -17.08
C TYR A 255 0.81 -16.61 -17.14
N LYS A 256 -0.19 -16.31 -16.32
CA LYS A 256 -1.47 -17.04 -16.27
C LYS A 256 -2.40 -16.76 -17.47
N GLY A 257 -2.02 -15.90 -18.41
CA GLY A 257 -2.84 -15.51 -19.57
C GLY A 257 -4.07 -14.67 -19.22
N LYS A 258 -4.08 -14.03 -18.04
CA LYS A 258 -5.19 -13.21 -17.53
C LYS A 258 -5.02 -11.71 -17.81
N SER A 259 -3.88 -11.30 -18.38
CA SER A 259 -3.60 -9.91 -18.75
C SER A 259 -3.87 -9.66 -20.23
N PHE A 260 -4.65 -8.64 -20.56
CA PHE A 260 -4.83 -8.15 -21.92
C PHE A 260 -3.57 -7.46 -22.48
N LEU A 261 -2.57 -7.20 -21.61
CA LEU A 261 -1.27 -6.65 -22.00
C LEU A 261 -0.22 -7.73 -22.27
N LYS A 262 -0.56 -9.02 -22.17
CA LYS A 262 0.40 -10.15 -22.19
C LYS A 262 1.44 -10.05 -23.30
N ASP A 263 1.02 -9.74 -24.53
CA ASP A 263 1.91 -9.72 -25.70
C ASP A 263 2.27 -8.28 -26.12
N LYS A 264 2.13 -7.29 -25.21
CA LYS A 264 2.27 -5.87 -25.51
C LYS A 264 3.58 -5.24 -24.98
N LEU A 265 4.50 -6.04 -24.47
CA LEU A 265 5.80 -5.50 -24.01
C LEU A 265 6.56 -4.85 -25.18
N GLY A 266 6.95 -3.59 -25.01
CA GLY A 266 7.58 -2.78 -26.06
C GLY A 266 6.60 -2.10 -27.01
N GLU A 267 5.31 -2.47 -27.02
CA GLU A 267 4.30 -1.90 -27.90
C GLU A 267 3.62 -0.67 -27.30
N LYS A 268 2.98 0.10 -28.17
CA LYS A 268 2.16 1.25 -27.80
C LYS A 268 0.83 0.79 -27.22
N VAL A 269 0.61 1.09 -25.94
CA VAL A 269 -0.60 0.74 -25.18
C VAL A 269 -1.40 1.96 -24.71
N ALA A 270 -0.83 3.17 -24.83
CA ALA A 270 -1.46 4.43 -24.46
C ALA A 270 -1.08 5.55 -25.43
N ASN A 271 -1.65 6.74 -25.23
CA ASN A 271 -1.22 7.93 -25.96
C ASN A 271 0.25 8.24 -25.64
N SER A 272 0.98 8.81 -26.62
CA SER A 272 2.40 9.18 -26.47
C SER A 272 2.66 10.25 -25.39
N SER A 273 1.65 10.97 -24.92
CA SER A 273 1.73 11.86 -23.79
C SER A 273 1.74 11.16 -22.43
N VAL A 274 1.46 9.86 -22.39
CA VAL A 274 1.34 9.08 -21.14
C VAL A 274 2.70 8.48 -20.79
N THR A 275 3.24 8.89 -19.65
CA THR A 275 4.35 8.22 -18.97
C THR A 275 3.89 7.86 -17.55
N LEU A 276 3.98 6.58 -17.21
CA LEU A 276 3.61 6.03 -15.91
C LEU A 276 4.87 5.59 -15.19
N LEU A 277 5.21 6.30 -14.10
CA LEU A 277 6.42 6.11 -13.32
C LEU A 277 6.12 5.35 -12.03
N HIS A 278 6.91 4.32 -11.75
CA HIS A 278 7.05 3.70 -10.44
C HIS A 278 8.26 4.29 -9.72
N ASP A 279 8.04 4.89 -8.55
CA ASP A 279 9.09 5.56 -7.77
C ASP A 279 8.93 5.26 -6.27
N PRO A 280 9.30 4.04 -5.82
CA PRO A 280 9.03 3.56 -4.47
C PRO A 280 9.83 4.28 -3.37
N MET A 281 10.87 5.03 -3.74
CA MET A 281 11.70 5.81 -2.80
C MET A 281 11.50 7.33 -2.95
N ASN A 282 10.39 7.78 -3.52
CA ASN A 282 10.06 9.19 -3.61
C ASN A 282 9.84 9.78 -2.21
N GLY A 283 10.75 10.64 -1.77
CA GLY A 283 10.73 11.25 -0.43
C GLY A 283 9.50 12.11 -0.11
N SER A 284 8.75 12.53 -1.13
CA SER A 284 7.48 13.27 -0.97
C SER A 284 6.26 12.34 -0.87
N ALA A 285 6.44 11.04 -1.05
CA ALA A 285 5.35 10.09 -1.01
C ALA A 285 5.03 9.65 0.43
N PRO A 286 3.76 9.30 0.72
CA PRO A 286 3.35 8.90 2.05
C PRO A 286 3.95 7.55 2.49
N ILE A 287 4.24 6.67 1.55
CA ILE A 287 4.83 5.35 1.80
C ILE A 287 6.08 5.20 0.96
N ILE A 288 7.14 4.70 1.58
CA ILE A 288 8.43 4.48 0.95
C ILE A 288 8.89 3.05 1.22
N ALA A 289 9.50 2.42 0.23
CA ALA A 289 10.10 1.11 0.39
C ALA A 289 11.41 1.01 -0.40
N SER A 290 12.50 0.63 0.25
CA SER A 290 13.77 0.31 -0.39
C SER A 290 13.91 -1.16 -0.80
N PHE A 291 13.05 -2.02 -0.27
CA PHE A 291 12.92 -3.42 -0.62
C PHE A 291 11.46 -3.86 -0.55
N ASP A 292 11.13 -4.91 -1.28
CA ASP A 292 9.83 -5.56 -1.20
C ASP A 292 9.81 -6.70 -0.15
N ASN A 293 8.66 -7.30 0.07
CA ASN A 293 8.50 -8.34 1.08
C ASN A 293 8.96 -9.75 0.61
N GLU A 294 9.63 -9.86 -0.55
CA GLU A 294 10.47 -11.00 -0.92
C GLU A 294 11.97 -10.70 -0.72
N GLY A 295 12.30 -9.50 -0.22
CA GLY A 295 13.66 -9.04 0.01
C GLY A 295 14.39 -8.56 -1.25
N THR A 296 13.68 -8.34 -2.35
CA THR A 296 14.21 -7.73 -3.57
C THR A 296 14.25 -6.22 -3.41
N ASN A 297 15.34 -5.57 -3.79
CA ASN A 297 15.44 -4.11 -3.77
C ASN A 297 14.44 -3.50 -4.75
N THR A 298 13.79 -2.44 -4.32
CA THR A 298 12.95 -1.63 -5.19
C THR A 298 13.81 -0.71 -6.05
N SER A 299 13.26 -0.26 -7.17
CA SER A 299 13.93 0.69 -8.05
C SER A 299 12.93 1.61 -8.74
N ARG A 300 13.42 2.77 -9.17
CA ARG A 300 12.66 3.73 -9.95
C ARG A 300 12.72 3.36 -11.44
N PHE A 301 11.56 3.23 -12.10
CA PHE A 301 11.48 2.95 -13.54
C PHE A 301 10.14 3.39 -14.14
N ASN A 302 10.15 3.64 -15.46
CA ASN A 302 8.92 3.87 -16.20
C ASN A 302 8.25 2.52 -16.53
N VAL A 303 7.01 2.34 -16.08
CA VAL A 303 6.17 1.19 -16.46
C VAL A 303 5.64 1.38 -17.88
N ILE A 304 5.17 2.59 -18.17
CA ILE A 304 4.82 3.05 -19.51
C ILE A 304 5.63 4.32 -19.80
N GLU A 305 6.26 4.41 -20.95
CA GLU A 305 7.04 5.57 -21.34
C GLU A 305 6.63 6.03 -22.74
N ASN A 306 6.17 7.28 -22.83
CA ASN A 306 5.68 7.86 -24.10
C ASN A 306 4.65 6.94 -24.78
N GLY A 307 3.76 6.34 -23.98
CA GLY A 307 2.70 5.43 -24.44
C GLY A 307 3.13 3.98 -24.67
N ASN A 308 4.42 3.64 -24.57
CA ASN A 308 4.92 2.29 -24.80
C ASN A 308 5.10 1.53 -23.47
N LEU A 309 4.62 0.31 -23.40
CA LEU A 309 4.80 -0.57 -22.23
C LEU A 309 6.28 -1.02 -22.14
N LYS A 310 6.95 -0.70 -21.03
CA LYS A 310 8.38 -0.97 -20.85
C LYS A 310 8.66 -2.21 -20.01
N VAL A 311 7.81 -2.46 -19.00
CA VAL A 311 8.05 -3.53 -18.04
C VAL A 311 6.74 -3.99 -17.41
N PHE A 312 6.65 -5.28 -17.09
CA PHE A 312 5.66 -5.80 -16.16
C PHE A 312 6.20 -5.79 -14.73
N LEU A 313 5.31 -5.76 -13.76
CA LEU A 313 5.67 -5.82 -12.34
C LEU A 313 5.88 -7.29 -11.94
N HIS A 314 7.05 -7.62 -11.41
CA HIS A 314 7.44 -8.99 -11.12
C HIS A 314 7.81 -9.21 -9.65
N ASN A 315 7.27 -10.29 -9.07
CA ASN A 315 7.88 -10.99 -7.96
C ASN A 315 8.92 -12.01 -8.47
N ILE A 316 9.61 -12.71 -7.57
CA ILE A 316 10.63 -13.71 -7.92
C ILE A 316 10.04 -14.81 -8.80
N TYR A 317 8.86 -15.33 -8.44
CA TYR A 317 8.19 -16.41 -9.16
C TYR A 317 7.82 -16.03 -10.60
N SER A 318 7.10 -14.94 -10.79
CA SER A 318 6.65 -14.51 -12.13
C SER A 318 7.81 -14.08 -13.02
N ALA A 319 8.86 -13.48 -12.44
CA ALA A 319 10.09 -13.17 -13.16
C ALA A 319 10.73 -14.42 -13.74
N LYS A 320 10.89 -15.47 -12.93
CA LYS A 320 11.47 -16.74 -13.38
C LYS A 320 10.62 -17.44 -14.43
N LYS A 321 9.28 -17.41 -14.29
CA LYS A 321 8.34 -17.98 -15.29
C LYS A 321 8.41 -17.31 -16.66
N LEU A 322 8.69 -16.01 -16.69
CA LEU A 322 8.71 -15.20 -17.90
C LEU A 322 10.12 -14.87 -18.40
N GLY A 323 11.17 -15.41 -17.77
CA GLY A 323 12.56 -15.13 -18.14
C GLY A 323 12.97 -13.68 -17.92
N ALA A 324 12.31 -12.99 -16.97
CA ALA A 324 12.56 -11.61 -16.58
C ALA A 324 13.37 -11.53 -15.27
N LYS A 325 13.64 -10.31 -14.80
CA LYS A 325 14.19 -10.04 -13.46
C LYS A 325 13.08 -9.62 -12.51
N PRO A 326 13.14 -9.95 -11.20
CA PRO A 326 12.27 -9.37 -10.20
C PRO A 326 12.39 -7.84 -10.20
N THR A 327 11.29 -7.14 -10.01
CA THR A 327 11.25 -5.67 -10.08
C THR A 327 11.10 -4.99 -8.72
N GLY A 328 11.12 -5.78 -7.62
CA GLY A 328 10.90 -5.24 -6.27
C GLY A 328 9.44 -4.82 -6.05
N ASN A 329 8.51 -5.62 -6.56
CA ASN A 329 7.08 -5.31 -6.55
C ASN A 329 6.24 -6.36 -5.82
N SER A 330 6.80 -7.06 -4.85
CA SER A 330 6.10 -8.08 -4.05
C SER A 330 5.83 -7.54 -2.65
N PHE A 331 4.63 -6.96 -2.43
CA PHE A 331 4.30 -6.27 -1.18
C PHE A 331 3.31 -7.06 -0.32
N ALA A 332 3.45 -6.87 0.99
CA ALA A 332 2.61 -7.45 2.03
C ALA A 332 2.26 -6.37 3.08
N SER A 333 1.29 -6.66 3.93
CA SER A 333 0.88 -5.81 5.05
C SER A 333 0.56 -6.64 6.29
N VAL A 334 0.19 -5.96 7.38
CA VAL A 334 -0.30 -6.63 8.60
C VAL A 334 -1.56 -7.45 8.30
N GLU A 335 -2.43 -6.95 7.44
CA GLU A 335 -3.69 -7.61 7.06
C GLU A 335 -3.47 -8.76 6.06
N SER A 336 -2.41 -8.67 5.25
CA SER A 336 -2.04 -9.68 4.25
C SER A 336 -0.53 -9.94 4.29
N PRO A 337 -0.05 -10.73 5.26
CA PRO A 337 1.38 -10.88 5.51
C PRO A 337 2.13 -11.76 4.50
N ASN A 338 1.43 -12.40 3.58
CA ASN A 338 2.03 -13.09 2.44
C ASN A 338 2.06 -12.17 1.22
N PRO A 339 3.25 -11.91 0.62
CA PRO A 339 3.38 -10.92 -0.43
C PRO A 339 2.65 -11.29 -1.73
N SER A 340 2.14 -10.27 -2.39
CA SER A 340 1.56 -10.33 -3.74
C SER A 340 2.11 -9.20 -4.61
N ILE A 341 1.98 -9.33 -5.95
CA ILE A 341 2.45 -8.29 -6.86
C ILE A 341 1.59 -7.03 -6.69
N GLY A 342 2.27 -5.93 -6.40
CA GLY A 342 1.70 -4.61 -6.19
C GLY A 342 2.67 -3.50 -6.58
N THR A 343 2.30 -2.27 -6.26
CA THR A 343 3.16 -1.10 -6.49
C THR A 343 3.04 -0.12 -5.34
N ILE A 344 4.10 0.63 -5.13
CA ILE A 344 4.15 1.78 -4.24
C ILE A 344 4.53 2.99 -5.11
N ASN A 345 3.83 4.11 -4.93
CA ASN A 345 4.11 5.37 -5.61
C ASN A 345 4.14 5.24 -7.15
N LEU A 346 3.03 4.73 -7.71
CA LEU A 346 2.79 4.74 -9.14
C LEU A 346 2.08 6.04 -9.52
N HIS A 347 2.66 6.82 -10.43
CA HIS A 347 2.08 8.10 -10.82
C HIS A 347 2.33 8.47 -12.27
N PHE A 348 1.44 9.30 -12.82
CA PHE A 348 1.64 9.89 -14.13
C PHE A 348 2.68 11.02 -14.06
N ILE A 349 3.58 11.04 -15.04
CA ILE A 349 4.39 12.24 -15.31
C ILE A 349 3.55 13.19 -16.16
N ALA A 350 3.18 14.33 -15.56
CA ALA A 350 2.35 15.33 -16.21
C ALA A 350 3.23 16.37 -16.93
N ASN A 351 2.91 16.66 -18.19
CA ASN A 351 3.50 17.73 -18.98
C ASN A 351 2.60 18.98 -19.07
N LYS A 352 1.42 18.92 -18.44
CA LYS A 352 0.41 20.00 -18.44
C LYS A 352 -0.10 20.23 -17.04
N THR A 353 -0.42 21.47 -16.73
CA THR A 353 -1.08 21.84 -15.47
C THR A 353 -2.60 21.61 -15.58
N ARG A 354 -3.30 21.60 -14.43
CA ARG A 354 -4.78 21.56 -14.41
C ARG A 354 -5.39 22.64 -15.28
N LYS A 355 -4.80 23.86 -15.28
CA LYS A 355 -5.28 24.99 -16.08
C LYS A 355 -5.14 24.72 -17.59
N ASP A 356 -4.06 24.05 -18.01
CA ASP A 356 -3.85 23.72 -19.43
C ASP A 356 -4.81 22.62 -19.93
N ILE A 357 -5.41 21.85 -19.02
CA ILE A 357 -6.33 20.77 -19.36
C ILE A 357 -7.78 21.30 -19.41
N LEU A 358 -8.12 22.28 -18.58
CA LEU A 358 -9.49 22.83 -18.46
C LEU A 358 -9.78 24.00 -19.41
N ASN A 359 -8.76 24.57 -20.07
CA ASN A 359 -8.86 25.57 -21.13
C ASN A 359 -8.71 24.93 -22.51
#